data_72b3ef8bf93e3fa77667f71b4d412d1f
#
_entry.id   72b3ef8bf93e3fa77667f71b4d412d1f
#
_cell.length_a   1.000
_cell.length_b   1.000
_cell.length_c   1.000
_cell.angle_alpha   90.00
_cell.angle_beta   90.00
_cell.angle_gamma   90.00
#
_symmetry.space_group_name_H-M   'P 1'
#
loop_
_entity.id
_entity.type
_entity.pdbx_description
1 polymer ?
#
loop_
_entity_poly.entity_id
_entity_poly.type
_entity_poly.pdbx_seq_one_letter_code
_entity_poly.pdbx_strand_id
1 'polypeptide(L)'
;MLATVVLTIPNSMYELFPVATLLGSLIGMGMLASNSELIAMRASGLSIWRIVLSVMQAGVIMLLVAVLLGEFVAPMAEQTAQQLRVSATDTRVSFMGNRGLWVRDDRLFINASKVISENTLADITVYEFDDEARLKVATRAASARYRKGQWVLRKVRQSEFGKDSVQVRHIEKLSRDSLLTPELLGIVVLEPEDMSARNISQFIGYLEDNGLDTLQYRYALLGRFITPLSALVMLFVSVPFVFGGLRSVSAGQRLFIGIMVGFGFYILSQISGQMGRVYDFNPLLATLAPSVIFLLIGIRAVRRL
;
A
#
# COMPACT_ATOMS: atom_id res chain seq x y z
N MET A 1 -19.60 11.32 3.17
CA MET A 1 -18.81 11.67 1.98
C MET A 1 -17.64 12.60 2.30
N LEU A 2 -17.79 13.81 2.85
CA LEU A 2 -16.65 14.69 3.18
C LEU A 2 -15.64 14.05 4.14
N ALA A 3 -16.11 13.36 5.18
CA ALA A 3 -15.22 12.70 6.15
C ALA A 3 -14.36 11.60 5.51
N THR A 4 -14.88 10.82 4.58
CA THR A 4 -14.10 9.80 3.87
C THR A 4 -13.01 10.40 2.99
N VAL A 5 -13.31 11.53 2.30
CA VAL A 5 -12.30 12.24 1.49
C VAL A 5 -11.16 12.77 2.37
N VAL A 6 -11.45 13.34 3.54
CA VAL A 6 -10.42 13.82 4.47
C VAL A 6 -9.54 12.66 4.99
N LEU A 7 -10.13 11.51 5.23
CA LEU A 7 -9.41 10.32 5.72
C LEU A 7 -8.52 9.66 4.65
N THR A 8 -8.76 9.90 3.36
CA THR A 8 -7.86 9.39 2.28
C THR A 8 -6.68 10.33 1.99
N ILE A 9 -6.70 11.58 2.52
CA ILE A 9 -5.60 12.54 2.32
C ILE A 9 -4.24 11.99 2.79
N PRO A 10 -4.09 11.37 3.99
CA PRO A 10 -2.80 10.89 4.46
C PRO A 10 -2.14 9.88 3.51
N ASN A 11 -2.92 9.00 2.88
CA ASN A 11 -2.39 8.05 1.92
C ASN A 11 -1.90 8.75 0.65
N SER A 12 -2.69 9.68 0.11
CA SER A 12 -2.28 10.52 -1.03
C SER A 12 -1.03 11.36 -0.72
N MET A 13 -0.91 11.90 0.50
CA MET A 13 0.29 12.62 0.95
C MET A 13 1.50 11.70 0.98
N TYR A 14 1.34 10.45 1.42
CA TYR A 14 2.42 9.48 1.44
C TYR A 14 2.90 9.13 0.03
N GLU A 15 2.00 8.87 -0.90
CA GLU A 15 2.36 8.57 -2.31
C GLU A 15 3.10 9.72 -2.98
N LEU A 16 2.66 10.96 -2.75
CA LEU A 16 3.24 12.16 -3.35
C LEU A 16 4.44 12.71 -2.56
N PHE A 17 4.83 12.07 -1.44
CA PHE A 17 5.86 12.55 -0.55
C PHE A 17 7.22 12.80 -1.24
N PRO A 18 7.70 11.94 -2.15
CA PRO A 18 8.94 12.19 -2.91
C PRO A 18 8.87 13.46 -3.77
N VAL A 19 7.72 13.68 -4.42
CA VAL A 19 7.49 14.88 -5.25
C VAL A 19 7.41 16.13 -4.38
N ALA A 20 6.67 16.06 -3.28
CA ALA A 20 6.55 17.15 -2.32
C ALA A 20 7.92 17.53 -1.72
N THR A 21 8.77 16.54 -1.43
CA THR A 21 10.14 16.75 -0.94
C THR A 21 11.01 17.45 -1.98
N LEU A 22 10.91 17.07 -3.26
CA LEU A 22 11.61 17.77 -4.36
C LEU A 22 11.18 19.24 -4.42
N LEU A 23 9.87 19.50 -4.46
CA LEU A 23 9.34 20.87 -4.59
C LEU A 23 9.70 21.71 -3.37
N GLY A 24 9.53 21.19 -2.15
CA GLY A 24 9.88 21.87 -0.92
C GLY A 24 11.37 22.21 -0.85
N SER A 25 12.24 21.29 -1.28
CA SER A 25 13.69 21.53 -1.34
C SER A 25 14.09 22.55 -2.39
N LEU A 26 13.45 22.52 -3.57
CA LEU A 26 13.69 23.52 -4.62
C LEU A 26 13.28 24.93 -4.17
N ILE A 27 12.17 25.04 -3.44
CA ILE A 27 11.72 26.32 -2.87
C ILE A 27 12.69 26.76 -1.77
N GLY A 28 12.96 25.92 -0.78
CA GLY A 28 13.79 26.27 0.37
C GLY A 28 15.23 26.63 -0.03
N MET A 29 15.92 25.74 -0.74
CA MET A 29 17.27 26.02 -1.22
C MET A 29 17.29 27.14 -2.27
N GLY A 30 16.21 27.27 -3.06
CA GLY A 30 16.05 28.35 -4.00
C GLY A 30 15.94 29.72 -3.34
N MET A 31 15.30 29.81 -2.18
CA MET A 31 15.28 31.04 -1.36
C MET A 31 16.67 31.39 -0.84
N LEU A 32 17.42 30.41 -0.31
CA LEU A 32 18.79 30.60 0.13
C LEU A 32 19.71 31.08 -1.04
N ALA A 33 19.48 30.57 -2.24
CA ALA A 33 20.20 30.99 -3.43
C ALA A 33 19.85 32.43 -3.84
N SER A 34 18.55 32.80 -3.81
CA SER A 34 18.11 34.17 -4.19
C SER A 34 18.57 35.22 -3.18
N ASN A 35 18.68 34.87 -1.90
CA ASN A 35 19.20 35.73 -0.84
C ASN A 35 20.75 35.79 -0.82
N SER A 36 21.43 35.16 -1.79
CA SER A 36 22.90 35.05 -1.86
C SER A 36 23.55 34.30 -0.68
N GLU A 37 22.77 33.65 0.17
CA GLU A 37 23.28 32.88 1.33
C GLU A 37 24.15 31.70 0.90
N LEU A 38 23.72 30.94 -0.13
CA LEU A 38 24.53 29.86 -0.69
C LEU A 38 25.85 30.36 -1.31
N ILE A 39 25.86 31.59 -1.82
CA ILE A 39 27.08 32.22 -2.35
C ILE A 39 28.03 32.56 -1.19
N ALA A 40 27.50 33.17 -0.13
CA ALA A 40 28.27 33.49 1.08
C ALA A 40 28.87 32.24 1.73
N MET A 41 28.10 31.14 1.81
CA MET A 41 28.58 29.85 2.29
C MET A 41 29.73 29.30 1.45
N ARG A 42 29.63 29.40 0.12
CA ARG A 42 30.72 28.98 -0.78
C ARG A 42 31.94 29.90 -0.70
N ALA A 43 31.72 31.20 -0.57
CA ALA A 43 32.81 32.17 -0.41
C ALA A 43 33.58 31.97 0.90
N SER A 44 32.92 31.46 1.95
CA SER A 44 33.58 31.09 3.22
C SER A 44 34.32 29.74 3.16
N GLY A 45 34.45 29.11 1.97
CA GLY A 45 35.21 27.87 1.79
C GLY A 45 34.40 26.56 1.97
N LEU A 46 33.07 26.64 2.12
CA LEU A 46 32.25 25.43 2.22
C LEU A 46 32.15 24.76 0.83
N SER A 47 32.53 23.47 0.76
CA SER A 47 32.36 22.68 -0.44
C SER A 47 30.89 22.35 -0.70
N ILE A 48 30.52 22.18 -2.00
CA ILE A 48 29.16 21.77 -2.39
C ILE A 48 28.75 20.48 -1.67
N TRP A 49 29.64 19.51 -1.54
CA TRP A 49 29.39 18.24 -0.85
C TRP A 49 29.02 18.40 0.62
N ARG A 50 29.62 19.39 1.31
CA ARG A 50 29.28 19.69 2.69
C ARG A 50 27.87 20.28 2.82
N ILE A 51 27.48 21.13 1.86
CA ILE A 51 26.09 21.66 1.78
C ILE A 51 25.12 20.54 1.44
N VAL A 52 25.45 19.66 0.47
CA VAL A 52 24.64 18.48 0.15
C VAL A 52 24.43 17.61 1.38
N LEU A 53 25.48 17.32 2.13
CA LEU A 53 25.38 16.50 3.34
C LEU A 53 24.45 17.11 4.39
N SER A 54 24.52 18.43 4.59
CA SER A 54 23.60 19.14 5.51
C SER A 54 22.16 19.07 5.06
N VAL A 55 21.90 19.21 3.74
CA VAL A 55 20.56 19.03 3.17
C VAL A 55 20.07 17.59 3.33
N MET A 56 20.95 16.61 3.13
CA MET A 56 20.60 15.18 3.32
C MET A 56 20.31 14.84 4.79
N GLN A 57 20.97 15.50 5.75
CA GLN A 57 20.64 15.35 7.19
C GLN A 57 19.19 15.84 7.47
N ALA A 58 18.78 16.99 6.90
CA ALA A 58 17.37 17.40 6.96
C ALA A 58 16.45 16.39 6.27
N GLY A 59 16.92 15.78 5.15
CA GLY A 59 16.23 14.72 4.44
C GLY A 59 15.97 13.47 5.29
N VAL A 60 16.88 13.11 6.20
CA VAL A 60 16.65 11.98 7.13
C VAL A 60 15.47 12.27 8.06
N ILE A 61 15.29 13.51 8.50
CA ILE A 61 14.12 13.89 9.29
C ILE A 61 12.85 13.74 8.46
N MET A 62 12.88 14.18 7.21
CA MET A 62 11.74 13.99 6.28
C MET A 62 11.44 12.51 6.01
N LEU A 63 12.49 11.68 5.89
CA LEU A 63 12.32 10.22 5.77
C LEU A 63 11.60 9.65 6.99
N LEU A 64 11.99 10.03 8.21
CA LEU A 64 11.31 9.58 9.42
C LEU A 64 9.83 10.00 9.44
N VAL A 65 9.53 11.24 9.03
CA VAL A 65 8.15 11.72 8.89
C VAL A 65 7.39 10.89 7.87
N ALA A 66 7.98 10.59 6.71
CA ALA A 66 7.36 9.75 5.68
C ALA A 66 7.07 8.33 6.18
N VAL A 67 8.02 7.71 6.92
CA VAL A 67 7.84 6.39 7.52
C VAL A 67 6.70 6.40 8.55
N LEU A 68 6.68 7.39 9.44
CA LEU A 68 5.60 7.51 10.44
C LEU A 68 4.24 7.71 9.79
N LEU A 69 4.17 8.55 8.76
CA LEU A 69 2.95 8.80 8.01
C LEU A 69 2.47 7.53 7.28
N GLY A 70 3.36 6.83 6.59
CA GLY A 70 3.04 5.64 5.81
C GLY A 70 2.73 4.41 6.67
N GLU A 71 3.39 4.22 7.83
CA GLU A 71 3.20 3.01 8.65
C GLU A 71 2.05 3.16 9.66
N PHE A 72 1.80 4.37 10.17
CA PHE A 72 0.82 4.56 11.23
C PHE A 72 -0.38 5.40 10.78
N VAL A 73 -0.16 6.57 10.20
CA VAL A 73 -1.25 7.53 9.97
C VAL A 73 -2.10 7.12 8.77
N ALA A 74 -1.48 6.82 7.64
CA ALA A 74 -2.19 6.47 6.41
C ALA A 74 -3.02 5.18 6.55
N PRO A 75 -2.50 4.05 7.09
CA PRO A 75 -3.31 2.83 7.25
C PRO A 75 -4.47 3.01 8.23
N MET A 76 -4.27 3.71 9.36
CA MET A 76 -5.34 3.95 10.33
C MET A 76 -6.45 4.83 9.75
N ALA A 77 -6.07 5.86 8.99
CA ALA A 77 -7.02 6.75 8.34
C ALA A 77 -7.83 6.01 7.27
N GLU A 78 -7.18 5.18 6.44
CA GLU A 78 -7.86 4.41 5.39
C GLU A 78 -8.79 3.34 5.97
N GLN A 79 -8.38 2.61 7.02
CA GLN A 79 -9.25 1.69 7.74
C GLN A 79 -10.54 2.38 8.24
N THR A 80 -10.40 3.57 8.83
CA THR A 80 -11.54 4.37 9.29
C THR A 80 -12.40 4.85 8.12
N ALA A 81 -11.78 5.25 7.01
CA ALA A 81 -12.49 5.64 5.78
C ALA A 81 -13.31 4.48 5.22
N GLN A 82 -12.74 3.27 5.18
CA GLN A 82 -13.44 2.06 4.72
C GLN A 82 -14.63 1.71 5.63
N GLN A 83 -14.47 1.77 6.95
CA GLN A 83 -15.56 1.54 7.90
C GLN A 83 -16.71 2.54 7.69
N LEU A 84 -16.40 3.82 7.46
CA LEU A 84 -17.39 4.85 7.16
C LEU A 84 -18.07 4.64 5.79
N ARG A 85 -17.34 4.20 4.78
CA ARG A 85 -17.92 3.85 3.47
C ARG A 85 -18.91 2.69 3.61
N VAL A 86 -18.55 1.65 4.34
CA VAL A 86 -19.41 0.49 4.58
C VAL A 86 -20.68 0.89 5.35
N SER A 87 -20.56 1.74 6.36
CA SER A 87 -21.71 2.18 7.18
C SER A 87 -22.61 3.19 6.47
N ALA A 88 -22.09 3.99 5.53
CA ALA A 88 -22.85 5.01 4.79
C ALA A 88 -23.56 4.47 3.55
N THR A 89 -23.16 3.28 3.07
CA THR A 89 -23.76 2.67 1.88
C THR A 89 -24.65 1.53 2.33
N ASP A 90 -25.96 1.77 2.34
CA ASP A 90 -27.01 0.74 2.55
C ASP A 90 -26.98 -0.36 1.46
N THR A 91 -26.07 -0.23 0.53
CA THR A 91 -25.86 -1.09 -0.62
C THR A 91 -24.72 -2.05 -0.34
N ARG A 92 -25.07 -3.29 -0.06
CA ARG A 92 -24.34 -4.56 -0.19
C ARG A 92 -22.93 -4.41 -0.74
N VAL A 93 -21.93 -4.16 0.14
CA VAL A 93 -20.54 -4.04 -0.26
C VAL A 93 -20.06 -5.42 -0.69
N SER A 94 -19.85 -5.59 -1.99
CA SER A 94 -19.17 -6.74 -2.56
C SER A 94 -17.69 -6.35 -2.69
N PHE A 95 -16.89 -6.80 -1.75
CA PHE A 95 -15.43 -6.70 -1.86
C PHE A 95 -14.95 -7.72 -2.90
N MET A 96 -14.06 -7.32 -3.79
CA MET A 96 -13.57 -8.07 -4.95
C MET A 96 -14.59 -8.32 -6.07
N GLY A 97 -15.26 -7.26 -6.53
CA GLY A 97 -16.18 -7.33 -7.66
C GLY A 97 -17.40 -8.24 -7.40
N ASN A 98 -18.03 -8.73 -8.45
CA ASN A 98 -19.27 -9.51 -8.38
C ASN A 98 -19.12 -10.93 -7.78
N ARG A 99 -17.93 -11.33 -7.26
CA ARG A 99 -17.62 -12.72 -6.85
C ARG A 99 -17.55 -12.94 -5.34
N GLY A 100 -17.66 -11.90 -4.50
CA GLY A 100 -17.52 -12.02 -3.04
C GLY A 100 -16.07 -12.30 -2.58
N LEU A 101 -15.88 -12.45 -1.26
CA LEU A 101 -14.61 -12.80 -0.65
C LEU A 101 -14.38 -14.32 -0.77
N TRP A 102 -13.26 -14.72 -1.36
CA TRP A 102 -12.80 -16.09 -1.37
C TRP A 102 -11.56 -16.23 -0.50
N VAL A 103 -11.58 -17.24 0.35
CA VAL A 103 -10.47 -17.59 1.24
C VAL A 103 -10.21 -19.07 1.14
N ARG A 104 -8.93 -19.44 1.13
CA ARG A 104 -8.47 -20.83 1.21
C ARG A 104 -7.78 -21.04 2.56
N ASP A 105 -8.14 -22.10 3.23
CA ASP A 105 -7.52 -22.57 4.47
C ASP A 105 -7.31 -24.09 4.33
N ASP A 106 -6.10 -24.51 3.92
CA ASP A 106 -5.74 -25.86 3.56
C ASP A 106 -6.73 -26.47 2.54
N ARG A 107 -7.64 -27.33 2.98
CA ARG A 107 -8.67 -28.01 2.16
C ARG A 107 -10.03 -27.35 2.19
N LEU A 108 -10.15 -26.27 2.93
CA LEU A 108 -11.37 -25.49 3.04
C LEU A 108 -11.33 -24.31 2.07
N PHE A 109 -12.37 -24.17 1.29
CA PHE A 109 -12.59 -22.98 0.47
C PHE A 109 -13.82 -22.27 1.00
N ILE A 110 -13.65 -21.03 1.43
CA ILE A 110 -14.69 -20.22 2.03
C ILE A 110 -15.05 -19.11 1.06
N ASN A 111 -16.30 -19.00 0.71
CA ASN A 111 -16.86 -17.88 -0.02
C ASN A 111 -17.81 -17.11 0.89
N ALA A 112 -17.55 -15.83 1.11
CA ALA A 112 -18.49 -14.93 1.77
C ALA A 112 -18.95 -13.88 0.75
N SER A 113 -20.22 -13.89 0.41
CA SER A 113 -20.79 -12.93 -0.54
C SER A 113 -20.78 -11.50 0.02
N LYS A 114 -20.78 -11.35 1.36
CA LYS A 114 -20.78 -10.04 2.03
C LYS A 114 -20.01 -10.09 3.33
N VAL A 115 -19.07 -9.17 3.48
CA VAL A 115 -18.42 -8.83 4.75
C VAL A 115 -19.15 -7.64 5.35
N ILE A 116 -19.84 -7.83 6.49
CA ILE A 116 -20.58 -6.75 7.17
C ILE A 116 -19.67 -6.02 8.15
N SER A 117 -18.80 -6.75 8.84
CA SER A 117 -17.76 -6.22 9.72
C SER A 117 -16.69 -7.30 9.93
N GLU A 118 -15.57 -6.93 10.56
CA GLU A 118 -14.48 -7.86 10.92
C GLU A 118 -14.97 -9.12 11.65
N ASN A 119 -16.09 -9.03 12.37
CA ASN A 119 -16.67 -10.10 13.17
C ASN A 119 -17.98 -10.67 12.59
N THR A 120 -18.43 -10.22 11.40
CA THR A 120 -19.74 -10.61 10.86
C THR A 120 -19.70 -10.75 9.36
N LEU A 121 -20.02 -11.95 8.87
CA LEU A 121 -20.14 -12.29 7.46
C LEU A 121 -21.60 -12.66 7.14
N ALA A 122 -22.02 -12.45 5.89
CA ALA A 122 -23.32 -12.88 5.42
C ALA A 122 -23.21 -13.64 4.08
N ASP A 123 -24.16 -14.56 3.89
CA ASP A 123 -24.25 -15.48 2.74
C ASP A 123 -22.92 -16.19 2.49
N ILE A 124 -22.57 -17.09 3.42
CA ILE A 124 -21.28 -17.79 3.45
C ILE A 124 -21.48 -19.20 2.93
N THR A 125 -20.55 -19.64 2.08
CA THR A 125 -20.45 -21.03 1.67
C THR A 125 -19.05 -21.55 1.98
N VAL A 126 -18.96 -22.67 2.69
CA VAL A 126 -17.73 -23.37 3.01
C VAL A 126 -17.72 -24.70 2.24
N TYR A 127 -16.69 -24.90 1.44
CA TYR A 127 -16.46 -26.13 0.71
C TYR A 127 -15.30 -26.88 1.33
N GLU A 128 -15.53 -28.15 1.67
CA GLU A 128 -14.53 -29.03 2.26
C GLU A 128 -14.19 -30.14 1.25
N PHE A 129 -12.91 -30.26 0.94
CA PHE A 129 -12.40 -31.26 0.00
C PHE A 129 -11.68 -32.40 0.74
N ASP A 130 -11.71 -33.61 0.17
CA ASP A 130 -10.93 -34.75 0.66
C ASP A 130 -9.47 -34.71 0.14
N ASP A 131 -8.69 -35.74 0.49
CA ASP A 131 -7.29 -35.89 0.08
C ASP A 131 -7.11 -36.04 -1.43
N GLU A 132 -8.15 -36.50 -2.13
CA GLU A 132 -8.17 -36.65 -3.60
C GLU A 132 -8.78 -35.42 -4.32
N ALA A 133 -8.89 -34.27 -3.61
CA ALA A 133 -9.47 -33.02 -4.11
C ALA A 133 -10.93 -33.15 -4.60
N ARG A 134 -11.72 -34.08 -4.02
CA ARG A 134 -13.15 -34.22 -4.29
C ARG A 134 -13.95 -33.48 -3.22
N LEU A 135 -15.03 -32.82 -3.62
CA LEU A 135 -15.91 -32.10 -2.70
C LEU A 135 -16.62 -33.09 -1.77
N LYS A 136 -16.34 -33.01 -0.48
CA LYS A 136 -16.93 -33.87 0.57
C LYS A 136 -18.12 -33.20 1.22
N VAL A 137 -18.03 -31.93 1.57
CA VAL A 137 -19.08 -31.21 2.27
C VAL A 137 -19.19 -29.79 1.73
N ALA A 138 -20.42 -29.33 1.48
CA ALA A 138 -20.72 -27.94 1.21
C ALA A 138 -21.65 -27.40 2.29
N THR A 139 -21.20 -26.41 3.03
CA THR A 139 -21.94 -25.78 4.14
C THR A 139 -22.30 -24.35 3.75
N ARG A 140 -23.58 -24.05 3.55
CA ARG A 140 -24.07 -22.69 3.29
C ARG A 140 -24.77 -22.15 4.52
N ALA A 141 -24.45 -20.92 4.91
CA ALA A 141 -25.05 -20.25 6.05
C ALA A 141 -25.50 -18.83 5.67
N ALA A 142 -26.64 -18.40 6.21
CA ALA A 142 -27.14 -17.05 5.96
C ALA A 142 -26.28 -15.97 6.63
N SER A 143 -25.66 -16.29 7.77
CA SER A 143 -24.71 -15.40 8.45
C SER A 143 -23.75 -16.19 9.32
N ALA A 144 -22.53 -15.65 9.51
CA ALA A 144 -21.58 -16.11 10.52
C ALA A 144 -21.14 -14.93 11.38
N ARG A 145 -20.98 -15.16 12.67
CA ARG A 145 -20.49 -14.17 13.63
C ARG A 145 -19.39 -14.78 14.49
N TYR A 146 -18.27 -14.07 14.57
CA TYR A 146 -17.16 -14.46 15.42
C TYR A 146 -17.45 -14.12 16.89
N ARG A 147 -17.36 -15.13 17.77
CA ARG A 147 -17.53 -14.98 19.22
C ARG A 147 -16.67 -15.97 19.97
N LYS A 148 -15.90 -15.51 20.95
CA LYS A 148 -15.09 -16.35 21.87
C LYS A 148 -14.16 -17.33 21.12
N GLY A 149 -13.49 -16.87 20.06
CA GLY A 149 -12.55 -17.70 19.32
C GLY A 149 -13.18 -18.60 18.23
N GLN A 150 -14.50 -18.56 18.03
CA GLN A 150 -15.22 -19.44 17.10
C GLN A 150 -16.18 -18.66 16.20
N TRP A 151 -16.35 -19.15 14.98
CA TRP A 151 -17.40 -18.68 14.08
C TRP A 151 -18.71 -19.40 14.35
N VAL A 152 -19.74 -18.65 14.64
CA VAL A 152 -21.10 -19.12 14.85
C VAL A 152 -21.92 -18.87 13.61
N LEU A 153 -22.13 -19.92 12.82
CA LEU A 153 -22.95 -19.91 11.61
C LEU A 153 -24.44 -20.08 11.99
N ARG A 154 -25.32 -19.36 11.30
CA ARG A 154 -26.78 -19.44 11.50
C ARG A 154 -27.52 -19.78 10.21
N LYS A 155 -28.64 -20.48 10.33
CA LYS A 155 -29.48 -20.99 9.23
C LYS A 155 -28.62 -21.74 8.23
N VAL A 156 -28.00 -22.80 8.72
CA VAL A 156 -27.02 -23.60 7.97
C VAL A 156 -27.73 -24.67 7.19
N ARG A 157 -27.38 -24.78 5.90
CA ARG A 157 -27.70 -25.92 5.04
C ARG A 157 -26.39 -26.62 4.67
N GLN A 158 -26.22 -27.84 5.17
CA GLN A 158 -25.05 -28.67 4.93
C GLN A 158 -25.41 -29.78 3.95
N SER A 159 -24.64 -29.92 2.89
CA SER A 159 -24.76 -30.98 1.89
C SER A 159 -23.52 -31.86 1.96
N GLU A 160 -23.68 -33.12 2.33
CA GLU A 160 -22.63 -34.13 2.38
C GLU A 160 -22.68 -34.97 1.10
N PHE A 161 -21.58 -35.04 0.36
CA PHE A 161 -21.48 -35.75 -0.91
C PHE A 161 -20.89 -37.13 -0.67
N GLY A 162 -21.73 -38.16 -0.74
CA GLY A 162 -21.30 -39.58 -0.77
C GLY A 162 -21.05 -40.07 -2.21
N LYS A 163 -20.67 -41.34 -2.37
CA LYS A 163 -20.38 -41.93 -3.72
C LYS A 163 -21.60 -41.89 -4.65
N ASP A 164 -22.81 -42.17 -4.13
CA ASP A 164 -24.02 -42.29 -4.92
C ASP A 164 -25.20 -41.46 -4.38
N SER A 165 -24.99 -40.65 -3.34
CA SER A 165 -26.07 -39.90 -2.71
C SER A 165 -25.54 -38.59 -2.12
N VAL A 166 -26.43 -37.57 -2.06
CA VAL A 166 -26.19 -36.32 -1.37
C VAL A 166 -27.16 -36.23 -0.21
N GLN A 167 -26.63 -36.10 1.01
CA GLN A 167 -27.44 -35.90 2.21
C GLN A 167 -27.47 -34.42 2.55
N VAL A 168 -28.68 -33.86 2.68
CA VAL A 168 -28.87 -32.45 3.05
C VAL A 168 -29.41 -32.36 4.47
N ARG A 169 -28.70 -31.61 5.34
CA ARG A 169 -29.10 -31.32 6.71
C ARG A 169 -29.34 -29.84 6.92
N HIS A 170 -30.36 -29.48 7.66
CA HIS A 170 -30.65 -28.14 8.09
C HIS A 170 -30.31 -28.00 9.57
N ILE A 171 -29.42 -27.05 9.89
CA ILE A 171 -28.92 -26.85 11.26
C ILE A 171 -29.14 -25.38 11.61
N GLU A 172 -29.84 -25.09 12.71
CA GLU A 172 -30.16 -23.71 13.10
C GLU A 172 -28.89 -22.93 13.48
N LYS A 173 -27.92 -23.59 14.12
CA LYS A 173 -26.69 -22.99 14.61
C LYS A 173 -25.55 -24.02 14.58
N LEU A 174 -24.44 -23.68 13.92
CA LEU A 174 -23.23 -24.49 13.86
C LEU A 174 -22.04 -23.62 14.30
N SER A 175 -21.29 -24.10 15.31
CA SER A 175 -20.03 -23.46 15.70
C SER A 175 -18.87 -24.17 15.01
N ARG A 176 -17.91 -23.38 14.47
CA ARG A 176 -16.68 -23.89 13.90
C ARG A 176 -15.50 -23.15 14.49
N ASP A 177 -14.45 -23.89 14.81
CA ASP A 177 -13.16 -23.33 15.14
C ASP A 177 -12.59 -22.65 13.88
N SER A 178 -11.92 -21.55 14.10
CA SER A 178 -11.25 -20.65 13.18
C SER A 178 -11.23 -21.06 11.70
N LEU A 179 -12.14 -20.48 10.92
CA LEU A 179 -12.02 -20.46 9.44
C LEU A 179 -11.14 -19.28 8.97
N LEU A 180 -11.12 -18.22 9.77
CA LEU A 180 -10.39 -16.97 9.56
C LEU A 180 -10.40 -16.18 10.87
N THR A 181 -9.28 -15.61 11.23
CA THR A 181 -9.29 -14.69 12.37
C THR A 181 -9.87 -13.34 11.94
N PRO A 182 -10.57 -12.60 12.83
CA PRO A 182 -11.08 -11.26 12.51
C PRO A 182 -9.99 -10.30 12.04
N GLU A 183 -8.76 -10.48 12.56
CA GLU A 183 -7.60 -9.71 12.15
C GLU A 183 -7.28 -9.92 10.67
N LEU A 184 -7.31 -11.16 10.18
CA LEU A 184 -7.12 -11.48 8.76
C LEU A 184 -8.26 -10.94 7.88
N LEU A 185 -9.51 -10.99 8.38
CA LEU A 185 -10.64 -10.40 7.66
C LEU A 185 -10.51 -8.88 7.50
N GLY A 186 -10.06 -8.18 8.54
CA GLY A 186 -9.80 -6.74 8.47
C GLY A 186 -8.71 -6.40 7.45
N ILE A 187 -7.73 -7.28 7.27
CA ILE A 187 -6.63 -7.12 6.31
C ILE A 187 -7.11 -7.39 4.88
N VAL A 188 -7.89 -8.43 4.64
CA VAL A 188 -8.37 -8.83 3.29
C VAL A 188 -9.26 -7.77 2.63
N VAL A 189 -9.85 -6.87 3.41
CA VAL A 189 -10.72 -5.79 2.94
C VAL A 189 -9.95 -4.59 2.37
N LEU A 190 -8.67 -4.44 2.73
CA LEU A 190 -7.84 -3.32 2.29
C LEU A 190 -7.08 -3.66 1.00
N GLU A 191 -6.90 -2.67 0.15
CA GLU A 191 -5.94 -2.79 -0.95
C GLU A 191 -4.51 -2.92 -0.36
N PRO A 192 -3.62 -3.71 -0.98
CA PRO A 192 -2.26 -3.90 -0.44
C PRO A 192 -1.51 -2.59 -0.21
N GLU A 193 -1.77 -1.59 -1.06
CA GLU A 193 -1.19 -0.25 -1.00
C GLU A 193 -1.67 0.56 0.23
N ASP A 194 -2.78 0.19 0.85
CA ASP A 194 -3.36 0.87 2.02
C ASP A 194 -2.98 0.22 3.35
N MET A 195 -2.30 -0.94 3.30
CA MET A 195 -1.90 -1.69 4.49
C MET A 195 -0.58 -1.19 5.06
N SER A 196 -0.37 -1.32 6.39
CA SER A 196 0.96 -1.15 6.99
C SER A 196 1.93 -2.26 6.55
N ALA A 197 3.24 -2.01 6.60
CA ALA A 197 4.25 -3.00 6.27
C ALA A 197 4.10 -4.27 7.13
N ARG A 198 3.74 -4.10 8.41
CA ARG A 198 3.48 -5.22 9.32
C ARG A 198 2.31 -6.09 8.84
N ASN A 199 1.18 -5.47 8.49
CA ASN A 199 -0.01 -6.19 8.03
C ASN A 199 0.25 -6.89 6.70
N ILE A 200 0.94 -6.23 5.75
CA ILE A 200 1.34 -6.84 4.48
C ILE A 200 2.22 -8.07 4.73
N SER A 201 3.23 -7.96 5.61
CA SER A 201 4.13 -9.09 5.90
C SER A 201 3.39 -10.29 6.51
N GLN A 202 2.47 -10.05 7.44
CA GLN A 202 1.63 -11.12 8.02
C GLN A 202 0.75 -11.77 6.97
N PHE A 203 0.19 -10.98 6.06
CA PHE A 203 -0.68 -11.50 5.01
C PHE A 203 0.09 -12.26 3.93
N ILE A 204 1.33 -11.84 3.60
CA ILE A 204 2.24 -12.62 2.73
C ILE A 204 2.48 -14.00 3.33
N GLY A 205 2.79 -14.10 4.63
CA GLY A 205 2.97 -15.39 5.29
C GLY A 205 1.74 -16.30 5.16
N TYR A 206 0.54 -15.75 5.43
CA TYR A 206 -0.71 -16.47 5.23
C TYR A 206 -0.90 -16.97 3.79
N LEU A 207 -0.60 -16.13 2.78
CA LEU A 207 -0.74 -16.50 1.36
C LEU A 207 0.26 -17.61 1.00
N GLU A 208 1.50 -17.52 1.47
CA GLU A 208 2.56 -18.53 1.24
C GLU A 208 2.19 -19.88 1.86
N ASP A 209 1.70 -19.90 3.10
CA ASP A 209 1.26 -21.10 3.80
C ASP A 209 0.11 -21.81 3.07
N ASN A 210 -0.72 -21.06 2.34
CA ASN A 210 -1.84 -21.58 1.57
C ASN A 210 -1.53 -21.76 0.06
N GLY A 211 -0.29 -21.55 -0.37
CA GLY A 211 0.13 -21.71 -1.77
C GLY A 211 -0.57 -20.72 -2.72
N LEU A 212 -0.88 -19.51 -2.22
CA LEU A 212 -1.53 -18.44 -2.99
C LEU A 212 -0.50 -17.44 -3.50
N ASP A 213 -0.87 -16.69 -4.57
CA ASP A 213 0.01 -15.69 -5.14
C ASP A 213 0.24 -14.50 -4.19
N THR A 214 1.53 -14.15 -4.01
CA THR A 214 1.97 -13.07 -3.12
C THR A 214 2.51 -11.86 -3.86
N LEU A 215 2.57 -11.91 -5.19
CA LEU A 215 3.31 -10.94 -6.01
C LEU A 215 2.90 -9.50 -5.73
N GLN A 216 1.60 -9.19 -5.77
CA GLN A 216 1.12 -7.83 -5.55
C GLN A 216 1.40 -7.32 -4.13
N TYR A 217 1.35 -8.19 -3.12
CA TYR A 217 1.66 -7.82 -1.72
C TYR A 217 3.16 -7.57 -1.53
N ARG A 218 4.03 -8.33 -2.22
CA ARG A 218 5.47 -8.08 -2.23
C ARG A 218 5.81 -6.73 -2.87
N TYR A 219 5.11 -6.33 -3.94
CA TYR A 219 5.24 -4.99 -4.52
C TYR A 219 4.84 -3.89 -3.53
N ALA A 220 3.69 -4.05 -2.86
CA ALA A 220 3.23 -3.10 -1.87
C ALA A 220 4.19 -3.00 -0.67
N LEU A 221 4.68 -4.14 -0.17
CA LEU A 221 5.66 -4.16 0.93
C LEU A 221 6.94 -3.41 0.57
N LEU A 222 7.51 -3.68 -0.61
CA LEU A 222 8.69 -2.98 -1.08
C LEU A 222 8.43 -1.49 -1.26
N GLY A 223 7.25 -1.11 -1.76
CA GLY A 223 6.82 0.28 -1.88
C GLY A 223 6.87 1.03 -0.54
N ARG A 224 6.49 0.37 0.57
CA ARG A 224 6.55 0.97 1.91
C ARG A 224 7.96 1.39 2.34
N PHE A 225 9.00 0.69 1.90
CA PHE A 225 10.38 1.05 2.17
C PHE A 225 10.99 1.97 1.11
N ILE A 226 10.63 1.74 -0.15
CA ILE A 226 11.24 2.47 -1.28
C ILE A 226 10.68 3.89 -1.40
N THR A 227 9.41 4.14 -1.08
CA THR A 227 8.82 5.48 -1.14
C THR A 227 9.54 6.50 -0.25
N PRO A 228 9.82 6.24 1.04
CA PRO A 228 10.62 7.16 1.87
C PRO A 228 12.05 7.34 1.34
N LEU A 229 12.69 6.27 0.84
CA LEU A 229 14.01 6.35 0.22
C LEU A 229 14.00 7.21 -1.06
N SER A 230 12.93 7.11 -1.85
CA SER A 230 12.74 7.94 -3.04
C SER A 230 12.66 9.42 -2.70
N ALA A 231 12.12 9.79 -1.54
CA ALA A 231 12.12 11.16 -1.08
C ALA A 231 13.54 11.71 -0.86
N LEU A 232 14.45 10.89 -0.31
CA LEU A 232 15.87 11.26 -0.22
C LEU A 232 16.53 11.43 -1.59
N VAL A 233 16.20 10.54 -2.53
CA VAL A 233 16.71 10.65 -3.90
C VAL A 233 16.20 11.94 -4.54
N MET A 234 14.92 12.27 -4.39
CA MET A 234 14.34 13.48 -4.95
C MET A 234 14.89 14.76 -4.29
N LEU A 235 15.17 14.71 -2.98
CA LEU A 235 15.89 15.76 -2.28
C LEU A 235 17.29 15.96 -2.86
N PHE A 236 18.03 14.87 -3.09
CA PHE A 236 19.36 14.94 -3.72
C PHE A 236 19.31 15.51 -5.14
N VAL A 237 18.31 15.10 -5.93
CA VAL A 237 18.08 15.57 -7.31
C VAL A 237 17.81 17.08 -7.34
N SER A 238 17.22 17.68 -6.30
CA SER A 238 16.97 19.12 -6.25
C SER A 238 18.26 19.95 -6.20
N VAL A 239 19.35 19.42 -5.66
CA VAL A 239 20.63 20.14 -5.46
C VAL A 239 21.20 20.71 -6.75
N PRO A 240 21.43 19.93 -7.83
CA PRO A 240 22.00 20.47 -9.07
C PRO A 240 21.11 21.54 -9.72
N PHE A 241 19.81 21.50 -9.48
CA PHE A 241 18.91 22.55 -10.00
C PHE A 241 19.13 23.90 -9.32
N VAL A 242 19.49 23.92 -8.05
CA VAL A 242 19.72 25.14 -7.29
C VAL A 242 21.12 25.71 -7.55
N PHE A 243 22.15 24.86 -7.62
CA PHE A 243 23.54 25.30 -7.86
C PHE A 243 23.88 25.52 -9.32
N GLY A 244 23.14 24.90 -10.26
CA GLY A 244 23.37 24.97 -11.71
C GLY A 244 22.56 26.03 -12.44
N GLY A 245 22.05 25.68 -13.61
CA GLY A 245 21.39 26.61 -14.54
C GLY A 245 20.12 27.32 -14.06
N LEU A 246 19.50 26.82 -12.98
CA LEU A 246 18.30 27.46 -12.40
C LEU A 246 18.62 28.56 -11.36
N ARG A 247 19.88 28.88 -11.13
CA ARG A 247 20.27 29.95 -10.20
C ARG A 247 19.79 31.33 -10.66
N SER A 248 19.77 31.56 -12.00
CA SER A 248 19.39 32.85 -12.62
C SER A 248 17.92 32.93 -13.03
N VAL A 249 17.14 31.82 -12.88
CA VAL A 249 15.72 31.80 -13.25
C VAL A 249 14.80 32.19 -12.11
N SER A 250 13.62 32.69 -12.46
CA SER A 250 12.60 33.08 -11.50
C SER A 250 12.13 31.92 -10.61
N ALA A 251 11.60 32.24 -9.45
CA ALA A 251 11.02 31.21 -8.54
C ALA A 251 9.93 30.38 -9.23
N GLY A 252 9.10 31.01 -10.07
CA GLY A 252 8.05 30.33 -10.83
C GLY A 252 8.59 29.31 -11.85
N GLN A 253 9.64 29.67 -12.57
CA GLN A 253 10.30 28.74 -13.52
C GLN A 253 10.94 27.55 -12.80
N ARG A 254 11.57 27.80 -11.65
CA ARG A 254 12.15 26.75 -10.81
C ARG A 254 11.10 25.76 -10.32
N LEU A 255 9.97 26.30 -9.85
CA LEU A 255 8.83 25.48 -9.42
C LEU A 255 8.25 24.68 -10.58
N PHE A 256 8.06 25.29 -11.75
CA PHE A 256 7.55 24.61 -12.94
C PHE A 256 8.43 23.43 -13.36
N ILE A 257 9.75 23.63 -13.42
CA ILE A 257 10.70 22.55 -13.73
C ILE A 257 10.64 21.46 -12.65
N GLY A 258 10.57 21.84 -11.38
CA GLY A 258 10.41 20.89 -10.28
C GLY A 258 9.14 20.05 -10.40
N ILE A 259 8.01 20.66 -10.76
CA ILE A 259 6.75 19.95 -11.03
C ILE A 259 6.92 18.96 -12.17
N MET A 260 7.53 19.37 -13.29
CA MET A 260 7.75 18.48 -14.45
C MET A 260 8.64 17.28 -14.10
N VAL A 261 9.72 17.51 -13.34
CA VAL A 261 10.63 16.46 -12.88
C VAL A 261 9.93 15.52 -11.90
N GLY A 262 9.20 16.09 -10.93
CA GLY A 262 8.44 15.31 -9.94
C GLY A 262 7.34 14.47 -10.59
N PHE A 263 6.62 15.04 -11.53
CA PHE A 263 5.58 14.34 -12.30
C PHE A 263 6.19 13.23 -13.18
N GLY A 264 7.32 13.49 -13.83
CA GLY A 264 8.06 12.47 -14.57
C GLY A 264 8.50 11.31 -13.69
N PHE A 265 8.98 11.58 -12.48
CA PHE A 265 9.30 10.55 -11.49
C PHE A 265 8.06 9.75 -11.10
N TYR A 266 6.95 10.43 -10.77
CA TYR A 266 5.70 9.79 -10.39
C TYR A 266 5.18 8.85 -11.49
N ILE A 267 5.11 9.34 -12.73
CA ILE A 267 4.68 8.53 -13.88
C ILE A 267 5.60 7.32 -14.08
N LEU A 268 6.92 7.52 -14.04
CA LEU A 268 7.87 6.43 -14.21
C LEU A 268 7.72 5.38 -13.11
N SER A 269 7.47 5.80 -11.86
CA SER A 269 7.24 4.90 -10.73
C SER A 269 5.96 4.09 -10.93
N GLN A 270 4.88 4.71 -11.36
CA GLN A 270 3.61 4.03 -11.62
C GLN A 270 3.73 3.04 -12.79
N ILE A 271 4.35 3.44 -13.89
CA ILE A 271 4.56 2.55 -15.05
C ILE A 271 5.44 1.37 -14.64
N SER A 272 6.56 1.60 -13.93
CA SER A 272 7.47 0.56 -13.52
C SER A 272 6.80 -0.46 -12.60
N GLY A 273 6.00 0.00 -11.63
CA GLY A 273 5.21 -0.85 -10.74
C GLY A 273 4.15 -1.67 -11.49
N GLN A 274 3.42 -1.06 -12.41
CA GLN A 274 2.40 -1.75 -13.21
C GLN A 274 3.02 -2.77 -14.18
N MET A 275 4.06 -2.38 -14.90
CA MET A 275 4.78 -3.31 -15.80
C MET A 275 5.36 -4.48 -15.00
N GLY A 276 5.91 -4.21 -13.82
CA GLY A 276 6.43 -5.25 -12.94
C GLY A 276 5.37 -6.29 -12.58
N ARG A 277 4.16 -5.85 -12.24
CA ARG A 277 3.03 -6.74 -11.90
C ARG A 277 2.50 -7.53 -13.11
N VAL A 278 2.47 -6.90 -14.29
CA VAL A 278 1.92 -7.55 -15.51
C VAL A 278 2.88 -8.57 -16.11
N TYR A 279 4.18 -8.31 -16.06
CA TYR A 279 5.22 -9.15 -16.68
C TYR A 279 5.99 -10.00 -15.67
N ASP A 280 5.53 -10.09 -14.43
CA ASP A 280 6.14 -10.87 -13.35
C ASP A 280 7.64 -10.56 -13.14
N PHE A 281 8.04 -9.28 -13.31
CA PHE A 281 9.41 -8.88 -13.04
C PHE A 281 9.72 -8.99 -11.54
N ASN A 282 11.02 -9.06 -11.23
CA ASN A 282 11.45 -9.04 -9.84
C ASN A 282 10.95 -7.75 -9.16
N PRO A 283 10.11 -7.85 -8.08
CA PRO A 283 9.52 -6.70 -7.42
C PRO A 283 10.51 -5.65 -6.95
N LEU A 284 11.68 -6.09 -6.48
CA LEU A 284 12.73 -5.18 -6.03
C LEU A 284 13.27 -4.32 -7.18
N LEU A 285 13.56 -4.93 -8.33
CA LEU A 285 14.09 -4.20 -9.49
C LEU A 285 13.06 -3.22 -10.04
N ALA A 286 11.81 -3.64 -10.21
CA ALA A 286 10.77 -2.78 -10.74
C ALA A 286 10.48 -1.58 -9.83
N THR A 287 10.48 -1.77 -8.51
CA THR A 287 10.18 -0.69 -7.56
C THR A 287 11.36 0.27 -7.38
N LEU A 288 12.62 -0.24 -7.42
CA LEU A 288 13.82 0.58 -7.27
C LEU A 288 14.23 1.34 -8.54
N ALA A 289 13.91 0.81 -9.73
CA ALA A 289 14.40 1.34 -11.00
C ALA A 289 14.19 2.86 -11.16
N PRO A 290 13.01 3.45 -10.90
CA PRO A 290 12.83 4.90 -11.01
C PRO A 290 13.78 5.69 -10.12
N SER A 291 13.91 5.28 -8.85
CA SER A 291 14.78 5.95 -7.88
C SER A 291 16.25 5.86 -8.27
N VAL A 292 16.69 4.72 -8.78
CA VAL A 292 18.08 4.53 -9.25
C VAL A 292 18.35 5.39 -10.47
N ILE A 293 17.43 5.47 -11.44
CA ILE A 293 17.57 6.32 -12.63
C ILE A 293 17.72 7.79 -12.22
N PHE A 294 16.83 8.28 -11.35
CA PHE A 294 16.90 9.68 -10.89
C PHE A 294 18.14 9.95 -10.04
N LEU A 295 18.58 8.99 -9.22
CA LEU A 295 19.82 9.10 -8.46
C LEU A 295 21.04 9.24 -9.39
N LEU A 296 21.13 8.41 -10.43
CA LEU A 296 22.22 8.48 -11.42
C LEU A 296 22.22 9.80 -12.18
N ILE A 297 21.04 10.31 -12.56
CA ILE A 297 20.88 11.62 -13.18
C ILE A 297 21.37 12.71 -12.21
N GLY A 298 20.96 12.66 -10.94
CA GLY A 298 21.38 13.59 -9.90
C GLY A 298 22.89 13.57 -9.68
N ILE A 299 23.51 12.40 -9.53
CA ILE A 299 24.97 12.25 -9.38
C ILE A 299 25.71 12.84 -10.56
N ARG A 300 25.25 12.52 -11.79
CA ARG A 300 25.88 13.08 -13.01
C ARG A 300 25.76 14.61 -13.03
N ALA A 301 24.62 15.15 -12.63
CA ALA A 301 24.38 16.59 -12.59
C ALA A 301 25.25 17.29 -11.53
N VAL A 302 25.35 16.73 -10.31
CA VAL A 302 26.21 17.28 -9.25
C VAL A 302 27.68 17.24 -9.60
N ARG A 303 28.16 16.17 -10.31
CA ARG A 303 29.56 16.08 -10.76
C ARG A 303 29.96 17.12 -11.80
N ARG A 304 29.00 17.79 -12.43
CA ARG A 304 29.24 18.84 -13.43
C ARG A 304 29.21 20.26 -12.84
N LEU A 305 28.92 20.40 -11.55
CA LEU A 305 28.96 21.67 -10.79
C LEU A 305 30.36 21.99 -10.27
#